data_d8deb596aa4031daad8151d665c35902
#
_entry.id   d8deb596aa4031daad8151d665c35902
#
_cell.length_a   1.000
_cell.length_b   1.000
_cell.length_c   1.000
_cell.angle_alpha   90.00
_cell.angle_beta   90.00
_cell.angle_gamma   90.00
#
_symmetry.space_group_name_H-M   'P 1'
#
loop_
_entity.id
_entity.type
_entity.pdbx_description
1 polymer ?
#
loop_
_entity_poly.entity_id
_entity_poly.type
_entity_poly.pdbx_seq_one_letter_code
_entity_poly.pdbx_strand_id
1 'polypeptide(L)'
;MKKLISLFLALVTILGILPTAAFAASSEEEALGEVDIYNGDYELGYLSINGAVRKQKYTYFLYESNDGTQKESPAYSVNPNQYGVPQTVGPGESIKYLAEEKASDPKVVGIISNGYPHRSLGELELDNKYQAYYATKMALWCDLKPDWN
;
A
#
# COMPACT_ATOMS: atom_id res chain seq x y z
N MET A 1 9.22 -13.61 33.87
CA MET A 1 8.96 -14.09 32.50
C MET A 1 7.51 -13.87 32.06
N LYS A 2 6.48 -14.20 32.86
CA LYS A 2 5.05 -14.03 32.48
C LYS A 2 4.62 -12.57 32.21
N LYS A 3 5.24 -11.56 32.85
CA LYS A 3 4.91 -10.15 32.66
C LYS A 3 5.48 -9.52 31.37
N LEU A 4 6.58 -10.06 30.86
CA LEU A 4 7.17 -9.62 29.59
C LEU A 4 6.38 -10.14 28.38
N ILE A 5 5.82 -11.34 28.48
CA ILE A 5 4.97 -11.93 27.45
C ILE A 5 3.66 -11.14 27.31
N SER A 6 3.09 -10.68 28.45
CA SER A 6 1.87 -9.86 28.46
C SER A 6 2.08 -8.47 27.84
N LEU A 7 3.25 -7.85 28.03
CA LEU A 7 3.59 -6.55 27.43
C LEU A 7 3.81 -6.66 25.91
N PHE A 8 4.40 -7.78 25.47
CA PHE A 8 4.61 -8.03 24.05
C PHE A 8 3.28 -8.31 23.32
N LEU A 9 2.37 -9.02 23.97
CA LEU A 9 1.03 -9.28 23.44
C LEU A 9 0.17 -7.99 23.37
N ALA A 10 0.30 -7.08 24.34
CA ALA A 10 -0.39 -5.79 24.34
C ALA A 10 0.15 -4.85 23.25
N LEU A 11 1.44 -4.90 22.93
CA LEU A 11 2.04 -4.09 21.85
C LEU A 11 1.60 -4.59 20.46
N VAL A 12 1.43 -5.91 20.31
CA VAL A 12 0.90 -6.51 19.05
C VAL A 12 -0.57 -6.20 18.86
N THR A 13 -1.36 -6.05 19.92
CA THR A 13 -2.78 -5.71 19.81
C THR A 13 -3.06 -4.24 19.47
N ILE A 14 -2.14 -3.32 19.76
CA ILE A 14 -2.25 -1.90 19.36
C ILE A 14 -1.86 -1.69 17.88
N LEU A 15 -1.01 -2.56 17.32
CA LEU A 15 -0.69 -2.63 15.89
C LEU A 15 -1.68 -3.49 15.10
N GLY A 16 -2.63 -4.13 15.77
CA GLY A 16 -3.51 -5.18 15.26
C GLY A 16 -4.74 -4.73 14.46
N ILE A 17 -4.76 -3.53 13.89
CA ILE A 17 -5.78 -3.12 12.90
C ILE A 17 -5.16 -3.04 11.49
N LEU A 18 -3.94 -3.50 11.31
CA LEU A 18 -3.43 -3.82 9.99
C LEU A 18 -4.07 -5.15 9.56
N PRO A 19 -4.60 -5.27 8.34
CA PRO A 19 -4.99 -6.57 7.83
C PRO A 19 -3.76 -7.47 7.90
N THR A 20 -3.81 -8.46 8.79
CA THR A 20 -2.71 -9.35 9.15
C THR A 20 -2.35 -10.35 8.04
N ALA A 21 -2.72 -10.08 6.80
CA ALA A 21 -2.43 -10.98 5.68
C ALA A 21 -0.94 -11.00 5.27
N ALA A 22 -0.08 -10.15 5.85
CA ALA A 22 1.31 -10.12 5.40
C ALA A 22 2.36 -10.05 6.51
N PHE A 23 2.02 -9.97 7.80
CA PHE A 23 3.03 -9.69 8.82
C PHE A 23 2.80 -10.41 10.15
N ALA A 24 2.66 -11.72 10.13
CA ALA A 24 2.90 -12.54 11.33
C ALA A 24 4.42 -12.62 11.53
N ALA A 25 4.93 -11.83 12.47
CA ALA A 25 6.31 -11.94 12.89
C ALA A 25 6.49 -13.24 13.70
N SER A 26 6.83 -14.34 13.05
CA SER A 26 7.58 -15.40 13.65
C SER A 26 9.07 -15.09 13.49
N SER A 27 9.88 -15.45 14.48
CA SER A 27 11.33 -15.20 14.54
C SER A 27 12.16 -16.12 13.64
N GLU A 28 11.56 -16.63 12.59
CA GLU A 28 12.20 -17.25 11.45
C GLU A 28 11.95 -16.32 10.28
N GLU A 29 12.96 -16.00 9.48
CA GLU A 29 12.85 -15.28 8.23
C GLU A 29 11.95 -16.08 7.27
N GLU A 30 10.63 -16.03 7.49
CA GLU A 30 9.70 -16.44 6.47
C GLU A 30 9.84 -15.44 5.33
N ALA A 31 10.33 -15.92 4.21
CA ALA A 31 10.35 -15.18 2.97
C ALA A 31 8.94 -14.61 2.75
N LEU A 32 8.83 -13.31 2.77
CA LEU A 32 7.60 -12.62 2.43
C LEU A 32 7.24 -13.06 1.01
N GLY A 33 6.16 -13.82 0.86
CA GLY A 33 5.85 -14.55 -0.36
C GLY A 33 5.65 -13.66 -1.60
N GLU A 34 5.41 -14.29 -2.73
CA GLU A 34 5.04 -13.57 -3.96
C GLU A 34 3.67 -12.91 -3.79
N VAL A 35 3.56 -11.67 -4.28
CA VAL A 35 2.32 -10.90 -4.31
C VAL A 35 1.99 -10.53 -5.74
N ASP A 36 0.78 -10.85 -6.17
CA ASP A 36 0.24 -10.43 -7.46
C ASP A 36 -0.31 -9.00 -7.36
N ILE A 37 0.25 -8.08 -8.16
CA ILE A 37 -0.18 -6.68 -8.22
C ILE A 37 -0.88 -6.41 -9.54
N TYR A 38 -2.05 -5.78 -9.45
CA TYR A 38 -2.96 -5.54 -10.55
C TYR A 38 -3.06 -4.05 -10.88
N ASN A 39 -3.25 -3.74 -12.18
CA ASN A 39 -3.81 -2.46 -12.57
C ASN A 39 -5.33 -2.57 -12.59
N GLY A 40 -6.00 -1.64 -11.90
CA GLY A 40 -7.43 -1.44 -12.07
C GLY A 40 -7.75 -0.80 -13.44
N ASP A 41 -9.00 -0.88 -13.82
CA ASP A 41 -9.56 -0.26 -15.03
C ASP A 41 -9.78 1.25 -14.89
N TYR A 42 -9.87 1.74 -13.65
CA TYR A 42 -10.12 3.15 -13.38
C TYR A 42 -8.87 4.00 -13.59
N GLU A 43 -9.01 5.01 -14.45
CA GLU A 43 -7.98 6.00 -14.72
C GLU A 43 -8.13 7.19 -13.77
N LEU A 44 -7.11 7.40 -12.93
CA LEU A 44 -7.09 8.51 -11.96
C LEU A 44 -6.81 9.87 -12.61
N GLY A 45 -6.27 9.88 -13.83
CA GLY A 45 -5.86 11.06 -14.55
C GLY A 45 -4.40 11.02 -15.00
N TYR A 46 -3.86 12.19 -15.30
CA TYR A 46 -2.49 12.33 -15.80
C TYR A 46 -1.66 13.16 -14.82
N LEU A 47 -0.42 12.75 -14.63
CA LEU A 47 0.57 13.50 -13.87
C LEU A 47 1.74 13.84 -14.79
N SER A 48 2.12 15.13 -14.83
CA SER A 48 3.33 15.56 -15.53
C SER A 48 4.50 15.54 -14.56
N ILE A 49 5.52 14.77 -14.89
CA ILE A 49 6.76 14.67 -14.11
C ILE A 49 7.92 14.96 -15.05
N ASN A 50 8.67 16.04 -14.78
CA ASN A 50 9.82 16.44 -15.58
C ASN A 50 9.48 16.53 -17.11
N GLY A 51 8.30 17.06 -17.43
CA GLY A 51 7.81 17.17 -18.80
C GLY A 51 7.26 15.88 -19.43
N ALA A 52 7.36 14.74 -18.74
CA ALA A 52 6.74 13.49 -19.18
C ALA A 52 5.33 13.36 -18.57
N VAL A 53 4.32 13.26 -19.43
CA VAL A 53 2.93 13.03 -19.01
C VAL A 53 2.73 11.53 -18.76
N ARG A 54 2.32 11.18 -17.56
CA ARG A 54 2.10 9.79 -17.15
C ARG A 54 0.65 9.58 -16.71
N LYS A 55 0.03 8.60 -17.31
CA LYS A 55 -1.30 8.14 -16.92
C LYS A 55 -1.23 7.45 -15.56
N GLN A 56 -2.12 7.83 -14.66
CA GLN A 56 -2.21 7.25 -13.33
C GLN A 56 -3.37 6.28 -13.27
N LYS A 57 -3.09 5.07 -12.78
CA LYS A 57 -4.10 4.04 -12.54
C LYS A 57 -4.17 3.71 -11.05
N TYR A 58 -5.32 3.23 -10.63
CA TYR A 58 -5.46 2.57 -9.35
C TYR A 58 -4.77 1.21 -9.42
N THR A 59 -3.81 0.95 -8.54
CA THR A 59 -3.12 -0.33 -8.42
C THR A 59 -3.45 -0.98 -7.08
N TYR A 60 -3.60 -2.29 -7.08
CA TYR A 60 -4.02 -3.03 -5.90
C TYR A 60 -3.45 -4.46 -5.92
N PHE A 61 -3.53 -5.14 -4.79
CA PHE A 61 -3.31 -6.57 -4.65
C PHE A 61 -4.52 -7.22 -3.98
N LEU A 62 -4.66 -8.52 -4.18
CA LEU A 62 -5.73 -9.31 -3.58
C LEU A 62 -5.19 -10.09 -2.39
N TYR A 63 -5.97 -10.18 -1.34
CA TYR A 63 -5.66 -10.98 -0.16
C TYR A 63 -6.93 -11.65 0.38
N GLU A 64 -6.75 -12.78 1.06
CA GLU A 64 -7.82 -13.45 1.76
C GLU A 64 -7.96 -12.87 3.18
N SER A 65 -9.15 -12.45 3.53
CA SER A 65 -9.48 -11.93 4.84
C SER A 65 -9.78 -13.09 5.81
N ASN A 66 -9.77 -12.82 7.11
CA ASN A 66 -9.99 -13.83 8.16
C ASN A 66 -11.35 -14.56 8.04
N ASP A 67 -12.31 -13.99 7.33
CA ASP A 67 -13.61 -14.59 7.03
C ASP A 67 -13.62 -15.44 5.75
N GLY A 68 -12.46 -15.65 5.12
CA GLY A 68 -12.30 -16.40 3.87
C GLY A 68 -12.73 -15.63 2.62
N THR A 69 -13.07 -14.34 2.75
CA THR A 69 -13.42 -13.51 1.58
C THR A 69 -12.18 -12.90 0.95
N GLN A 70 -12.14 -12.87 -0.38
CA GLN A 70 -11.10 -12.17 -1.12
C GLN A 70 -11.38 -10.66 -1.10
N LYS A 71 -10.40 -9.90 -0.66
CA LYS A 71 -10.44 -8.44 -0.60
C LYS A 71 -9.30 -7.81 -1.38
N GLU A 72 -9.51 -6.61 -1.85
CA GLU A 72 -8.46 -5.81 -2.48
C GLU A 72 -7.84 -4.83 -1.49
N SER A 73 -6.54 -4.58 -1.62
CA SER A 73 -5.86 -3.52 -0.91
C SER A 73 -5.02 -2.70 -1.90
N PRO A 74 -4.95 -1.37 -1.75
CA PRO A 74 -4.16 -0.53 -2.64
C PRO A 74 -2.67 -0.87 -2.54
N ALA A 75 -2.01 -0.82 -3.70
CA ALA A 75 -0.57 -0.93 -3.83
C ALA A 75 0.01 0.42 -4.27
N TYR A 76 1.00 0.92 -3.55
CA TYR A 76 1.62 2.22 -3.80
C TYR A 76 3.03 2.05 -4.36
N SER A 77 3.29 2.61 -5.54
CA SER A 77 4.66 2.70 -6.05
C SER A 77 5.42 3.77 -5.27
N VAL A 78 6.59 3.38 -4.75
CA VAL A 78 7.53 4.28 -4.06
C VAL A 78 8.49 4.98 -5.02
N ASN A 79 8.47 4.64 -6.30
CA ASN A 79 9.28 5.29 -7.32
C ASN A 79 8.40 6.00 -8.36
N PRO A 80 8.22 7.32 -8.25
CA PRO A 80 7.40 8.07 -9.19
C PRO A 80 7.95 8.11 -10.62
N ASN A 81 9.22 7.82 -10.82
CA ASN A 81 9.84 7.78 -12.14
C ASN A 81 9.62 6.46 -12.88
N GLN A 82 9.03 5.46 -12.23
CA GLN A 82 8.76 4.14 -12.79
C GLN A 82 7.29 3.75 -12.61
N TYR A 83 6.76 3.00 -13.54
CA TYR A 83 5.47 2.34 -13.34
C TYR A 83 5.68 1.12 -12.43
N GLY A 84 4.92 1.04 -11.35
CA GLY A 84 4.89 -0.16 -10.50
C GLY A 84 4.39 -1.36 -11.30
N VAL A 85 3.27 -1.17 -12.03
CA VAL A 85 2.76 -2.14 -13.01
C VAL A 85 2.83 -1.50 -14.38
N PRO A 86 3.46 -2.14 -15.40
CA PRO A 86 3.53 -1.61 -16.76
C PRO A 86 2.15 -1.28 -17.31
N GLN A 87 2.03 -0.19 -18.07
CA GLN A 87 0.75 0.20 -18.67
C GLN A 87 0.23 -0.77 -19.74
N THR A 88 1.10 -1.64 -20.24
CA THR A 88 0.76 -2.73 -21.17
C THR A 88 0.01 -3.87 -20.50
N VAL A 89 0.06 -3.96 -19.18
CA VAL A 89 -0.72 -4.93 -18.40
C VAL A 89 -2.17 -4.46 -18.34
N GLY A 90 -3.06 -5.28 -18.84
CA GLY A 90 -4.50 -4.99 -18.93
C GLY A 90 -5.20 -4.99 -17.57
N PRO A 91 -6.43 -4.48 -17.50
CA PRO A 91 -7.27 -4.63 -16.32
C PRO A 91 -7.51 -6.12 -16.00
N GLY A 92 -7.33 -6.49 -14.73
CA GLY A 92 -7.47 -7.88 -14.28
C GLY A 92 -6.27 -8.80 -14.57
N GLU A 93 -5.25 -8.29 -15.25
CA GLU A 93 -3.95 -8.95 -15.37
C GLU A 93 -3.02 -8.48 -14.26
N SER A 94 -2.17 -9.38 -13.78
CA SER A 94 -1.22 -9.10 -12.69
C SER A 94 0.23 -9.21 -13.14
N ILE A 95 1.11 -8.62 -12.36
CA ILE A 95 2.52 -8.97 -12.33
C ILE A 95 2.91 -9.40 -10.92
N LYS A 96 3.84 -10.35 -10.85
CA LYS A 96 4.33 -10.89 -9.58
C LYS A 96 5.45 -10.01 -9.02
N TYR A 97 5.36 -9.71 -7.75
CA TYR A 97 6.41 -9.10 -6.96
C TYR A 97 6.80 -10.01 -5.81
N LEU A 98 8.08 -10.15 -5.59
CA LEU A 98 8.59 -10.76 -4.38
C LEU A 98 8.56 -9.71 -3.27
N ALA A 99 7.92 -10.01 -2.15
CA ALA A 99 7.97 -9.16 -0.97
C ALA A 99 9.31 -9.38 -0.26
N GLU A 100 10.22 -8.41 -0.38
CA GLU A 100 11.60 -8.55 0.09
C GLU A 100 11.79 -8.04 1.52
N GLU A 101 11.16 -6.93 1.89
CA GLU A 101 11.27 -6.38 3.24
C GLU A 101 10.09 -5.47 3.65
N LYS A 102 9.98 -5.23 4.95
CA LYS A 102 9.00 -4.30 5.50
C LYS A 102 9.46 -2.86 5.30
N ALA A 103 8.53 -1.96 5.00
CA ALA A 103 8.81 -0.53 4.99
C ALA A 103 9.32 -0.10 6.37
N SER A 104 10.55 0.39 6.43
CA SER A 104 11.23 0.83 7.66
C SER A 104 11.34 2.34 7.78
N ASP A 105 11.14 3.08 6.69
CA ASP A 105 11.13 4.55 6.73
C ASP A 105 9.92 5.05 7.52
N PRO A 106 10.14 5.78 8.65
CA PRO A 106 9.04 6.22 9.51
C PRO A 106 8.06 7.17 8.82
N LYS A 107 8.50 7.96 7.84
CA LYS A 107 7.64 8.88 7.09
C LYS A 107 6.75 8.11 6.12
N VAL A 108 7.32 7.18 5.35
CA VAL A 108 6.56 6.29 4.46
C VAL A 108 5.51 5.53 5.25
N VAL A 109 5.91 4.91 6.37
CA VAL A 109 4.98 4.21 7.27
C VAL A 109 3.91 5.17 7.81
N GLY A 110 4.30 6.37 8.23
CA GLY A 110 3.37 7.38 8.74
C GLY A 110 2.35 7.82 7.70
N ILE A 111 2.76 8.07 6.46
CA ILE A 111 1.86 8.47 5.37
C ILE A 111 0.87 7.34 5.05
N ILE A 112 1.35 6.12 4.89
CA ILE A 112 0.49 4.97 4.58
C ILE A 112 -0.49 4.70 5.72
N SER A 113 -0.03 4.71 6.98
CA SER A 113 -0.88 4.46 8.15
C SER A 113 -1.95 5.53 8.39
N ASN A 114 -1.72 6.76 7.92
CA ASN A 114 -2.69 7.86 8.01
C ASN A 114 -3.42 8.13 6.68
N GLY A 115 -3.14 7.35 5.64
CA GLY A 115 -3.79 7.40 4.35
C GLY A 115 -4.79 6.27 4.13
N TYR A 116 -5.30 6.18 2.91
CA TYR A 116 -6.17 5.10 2.49
C TYR A 116 -5.35 3.80 2.27
N PRO A 117 -5.81 2.60 2.68
CA PRO A 117 -7.12 2.30 3.25
C PRO A 117 -7.17 2.31 4.79
N HIS A 118 -6.07 2.66 5.47
CA HIS A 118 -5.99 2.64 6.94
C HIS A 118 -6.92 3.68 7.59
N ARG A 119 -7.14 4.79 6.89
CA ARG A 119 -8.20 5.73 7.22
C ARG A 119 -9.38 5.52 6.29
N SER A 120 -10.57 5.56 6.85
CA SER A 120 -11.82 5.49 6.08
C SER A 120 -12.01 6.73 5.21
N LEU A 121 -12.86 6.63 4.19
CA LEU A 121 -13.20 7.77 3.33
C LEU A 121 -13.77 8.94 4.14
N GLY A 122 -14.60 8.66 5.16
CA GLY A 122 -15.16 9.68 6.03
C GLY A 122 -14.12 10.41 6.89
N GLU A 123 -13.11 9.69 7.41
CA GLU A 123 -12.01 10.31 8.16
C GLU A 123 -11.09 11.16 7.27
N LEU A 124 -10.99 10.82 5.99
CA LEU A 124 -10.21 11.56 5.00
C LEU A 124 -11.02 12.68 4.34
N GLU A 125 -12.32 12.79 4.64
CA GLU A 125 -13.26 13.74 4.02
C GLU A 125 -13.27 13.63 2.48
N LEU A 126 -13.21 12.39 1.95
CA LEU A 126 -13.15 12.10 0.51
C LEU A 126 -14.34 11.26 0.07
N ASP A 127 -14.81 11.50 -1.18
CA ASP A 127 -16.05 10.91 -1.68
C ASP A 127 -15.90 9.46 -2.13
N ASN A 128 -14.70 9.05 -2.56
CA ASN A 128 -14.50 7.70 -3.10
C ASN A 128 -13.05 7.20 -2.93
N LYS A 129 -12.89 5.87 -3.05
CA LYS A 129 -11.60 5.19 -2.88
C LYS A 129 -10.51 5.65 -3.85
N TYR A 130 -10.87 6.10 -5.03
CA TYR A 130 -9.89 6.52 -6.04
C TYR A 130 -9.28 7.87 -5.71
N GLN A 131 -10.09 8.81 -5.21
CA GLN A 131 -9.58 10.09 -4.69
C GLN A 131 -8.66 9.84 -3.48
N ALA A 132 -9.09 8.99 -2.54
CA ALA A 132 -8.32 8.66 -1.34
C ALA A 132 -6.98 7.97 -1.68
N TYR A 133 -7.00 7.03 -2.62
CA TYR A 133 -5.79 6.40 -3.14
C TYR A 133 -4.85 7.43 -3.76
N TYR A 134 -5.38 8.31 -4.63
CA TYR A 134 -4.56 9.30 -5.33
C TYR A 134 -3.94 10.31 -4.34
N ALA A 135 -4.71 10.79 -3.37
CA ALA A 135 -4.22 11.68 -2.33
C ALA A 135 -3.08 11.05 -1.51
N THR A 136 -3.26 9.80 -1.06
CA THR A 136 -2.22 9.05 -0.32
C THR A 136 -0.97 8.85 -1.17
N LYS A 137 -1.14 8.48 -2.44
CA LYS A 137 -0.04 8.31 -3.39
C LYS A 137 0.73 9.60 -3.61
N MET A 138 0.04 10.73 -3.75
CA MET A 138 0.69 12.03 -3.93
C MET A 138 1.45 12.46 -2.68
N ALA A 139 0.87 12.28 -1.49
CA ALA A 139 1.56 12.55 -0.23
C ALA A 139 2.87 11.75 -0.12
N LEU A 140 2.81 10.45 -0.47
CA LEU A 140 3.98 9.59 -0.49
C LEU A 140 5.05 10.07 -1.48
N TRP A 141 4.65 10.44 -2.68
CA TRP A 141 5.58 10.90 -3.71
C TRP A 141 6.18 12.28 -3.41
N CYS A 142 5.43 13.21 -2.82
CA CYS A 142 5.97 14.49 -2.36
C CYS A 142 7.02 14.32 -1.25
N ASP A 143 6.86 13.35 -0.36
CA ASP A 143 7.88 13.06 0.65
C ASP A 143 9.14 12.42 0.05
N LEU A 144 8.95 11.45 -0.86
CA LEU A 144 10.05 10.75 -1.53
C LEU A 144 10.81 11.59 -2.56
N LYS A 145 10.18 12.68 -3.06
CA LYS A 145 10.72 13.59 -4.06
C LYS A 145 10.48 15.05 -3.68
N PRO A 146 11.18 15.56 -2.66
CA PRO A 146 10.98 16.92 -2.17
C PRO A 146 11.34 18.01 -3.19
N ASP A 147 12.03 17.67 -4.27
CA ASP A 147 12.36 18.52 -5.41
C ASP A 147 11.20 18.73 -6.40
N TRP A 148 10.05 18.14 -6.15
CA TRP A 148 8.85 18.29 -6.98
C TRP A 148 7.97 19.50 -6.62
N ASN A 149 8.39 20.35 -5.75
CA ASN A 149 7.68 21.56 -5.34
C ASN A 149 7.81 22.69 -6.35
#